data_8245c2e4ea329b4eb3cb957f235b3302
#
_entry.id   8245c2e4ea329b4eb3cb957f235b3302
#
_cell.length_a   1.000
_cell.length_b   1.000
_cell.length_c   1.000
_cell.angle_alpha   90.00
_cell.angle_beta   90.00
_cell.angle_gamma   90.00
#
_symmetry.space_group_name_H-M   'P 1'
#
loop_
_entity.id
_entity.type
_entity.pdbx_description
1 polymer ?
#
loop_
_entity_poly.entity_id
_entity_poly.type
_entity_poly.pdbx_seq_one_letter_code
_entity_poly.pdbx_strand_id
1 'polypeptide(L)'
;MRNQVVVFISMLLLCSVAWGQAQNSAPTGASGTDQQSLPGMDMSGQSGHDMSKMPMKDMPANGDKDAEAEASTHVMSSMEGHIDMGPHMKMTALRQPKPGDAARAQQVAEEARKAAEKYVDYHTALAEGFKIFHPEIPQKMYHFTNYSYAMEAAFKFNPEHPTSLLYEKHGDDYKLIGAMYTAPKRFSEDQLDERIPLSVTQWHEHVNFCAPPADRRKELLAPHPEFGLRGSIATQEACDAAGGTFHPVIFNWMVHVYPFEKNAADVWSAERQHGDTD
;
A
#
# COMPACT_ATOMS: atom_id res chain seq x y z
N MET A 1 -45.13 6.98 1.03
CA MET A 1 -44.38 6.62 2.24
C MET A 1 -43.01 7.23 2.09
N ARG A 2 -42.73 8.25 2.91
CA ARG A 2 -41.64 9.26 2.74
C ARG A 2 -40.50 8.97 3.70
N ASN A 3 -39.26 9.18 3.17
CA ASN A 3 -38.06 9.56 3.91
C ASN A 3 -37.55 8.70 5.07
N GLN A 4 -36.49 7.95 4.80
CA GLN A 4 -35.38 7.73 5.74
C GLN A 4 -34.11 7.46 4.95
N VAL A 5 -33.59 8.45 4.23
CA VAL A 5 -32.22 8.41 3.66
C VAL A 5 -31.58 9.77 3.90
N VAL A 6 -31.24 10.06 5.11
CA VAL A 6 -30.24 11.07 5.48
C VAL A 6 -29.78 10.74 6.90
N VAL A 7 -28.51 10.77 7.13
CA VAL A 7 -27.74 10.70 8.38
C VAL A 7 -26.93 9.41 8.52
N PHE A 8 -25.74 9.37 7.89
CA PHE A 8 -24.56 8.64 8.39
C PHE A 8 -23.23 9.13 7.73
N ILE A 9 -23.09 10.45 7.48
CA ILE A 9 -21.79 11.03 7.03
C ILE A 9 -21.19 11.98 8.10
N SER A 10 -21.79 12.11 9.29
CA SER A 10 -21.39 13.13 10.27
C SER A 10 -20.80 12.56 11.56
N MET A 11 -19.96 11.55 11.52
CA MET A 11 -19.36 11.07 12.77
C MET A 11 -17.86 10.70 12.68
N LEU A 12 -17.09 11.40 11.84
CA LEU A 12 -15.63 11.24 11.80
C LEU A 12 -14.86 12.57 11.88
N LEU A 13 -15.47 13.61 12.44
CA LEU A 13 -14.83 14.91 12.59
C LEU A 13 -15.20 15.56 13.93
N LEU A 14 -14.82 14.97 15.05
CA LEU A 14 -14.77 15.67 16.35
C LEU A 14 -13.87 14.90 17.32
N CYS A 15 -12.56 15.07 17.20
CA CYS A 15 -11.62 15.02 18.31
C CYS A 15 -10.58 16.10 18.11
N SER A 16 -11.03 17.35 18.28
CA SER A 16 -10.13 18.48 18.54
C SER A 16 -9.87 18.51 20.02
N VAL A 17 -8.78 17.97 20.48
CA VAL A 17 -8.28 18.20 21.84
C VAL A 17 -7.36 19.42 21.77
N ALA A 18 -7.87 20.53 22.30
CA ALA A 18 -7.10 21.72 22.60
C ALA A 18 -6.05 21.39 23.66
N TRP A 19 -4.78 21.57 23.32
CA TRP A 19 -3.70 21.65 24.30
C TRP A 19 -3.11 23.05 24.27
N GLY A 20 -3.11 23.62 25.47
CA GLY A 20 -2.74 24.97 25.78
C GLY A 20 -1.28 25.29 25.49
N GLN A 21 -1.08 26.55 25.16
CA GLN A 21 0.19 27.23 25.06
C GLN A 21 0.88 27.28 26.43
N ALA A 22 2.11 26.82 26.50
CA ALA A 22 3.05 27.23 27.51
C ALA A 22 4.16 28.00 26.82
N GLN A 23 4.15 29.31 27.02
CA GLN A 23 5.29 30.20 26.74
C GLN A 23 6.40 29.91 27.75
N ASN A 24 7.61 29.71 27.29
CA ASN A 24 8.77 29.97 28.13
C ASN A 24 9.92 30.58 27.33
N SER A 25 10.38 31.62 27.91
CA SER A 25 11.37 32.63 27.56
C SER A 25 12.74 32.04 27.23
N ALA A 26 13.41 32.66 26.28
CA ALA A 26 14.84 32.51 26.02
C ALA A 26 15.70 33.19 27.10
N PRO A 27 16.95 32.76 27.27
CA PRO A 27 18.03 33.69 27.58
C PRO A 27 19.06 33.73 26.43
N THR A 28 19.43 34.96 26.12
CA THR A 28 20.57 35.43 25.34
C THR A 28 21.89 35.09 26.02
N GLY A 29 22.92 34.76 25.22
CA GLY A 29 24.31 34.89 25.71
C GLY A 29 25.39 34.18 24.89
N ALA A 30 26.13 34.98 24.10
CA ALA A 30 27.58 34.96 23.84
C ALA A 30 28.25 33.87 22.98
N SER A 31 28.64 34.25 21.79
CA SER A 31 30.01 34.40 21.24
C SER A 31 31.06 33.35 21.62
N GLY A 32 31.61 32.67 20.61
CA GLY A 32 32.82 31.87 20.71
C GLY A 32 33.16 31.24 19.35
N THR A 33 33.97 31.99 18.59
CA THR A 33 34.69 31.51 17.38
C THR A 33 35.71 30.46 17.77
N ASP A 34 35.73 29.33 17.07
CA ASP A 34 36.99 28.62 16.80
C ASP A 34 36.83 27.81 15.46
N GLN A 35 37.52 28.34 14.46
CA GLN A 35 37.83 27.64 13.20
C GLN A 35 38.95 26.65 13.46
N GLN A 36 38.71 25.38 13.28
CA GLN A 36 39.77 24.40 13.01
C GLN A 36 39.61 23.85 11.61
N SER A 37 40.51 24.34 10.77
CA SER A 37 40.76 23.86 9.43
C SER A 37 41.39 22.47 9.47
N LEU A 38 40.81 21.50 8.78
CA LEU A 38 41.42 20.21 8.43
C LEU A 38 42.00 20.25 7.02
N PRO A 39 43.16 19.60 6.77
CA PRO A 39 43.97 19.78 5.57
C PRO A 39 43.36 19.03 4.36
N GLY A 40 43.58 19.62 3.18
CA GLY A 40 43.14 19.15 1.89
C GLY A 40 43.64 17.75 1.53
N MET A 41 42.73 16.94 1.00
CA MET A 41 43.08 15.79 0.17
C MET A 41 42.89 16.15 -1.30
N ASP A 42 43.98 16.24 -1.97
CA ASP A 42 44.12 16.36 -3.41
C ASP A 42 43.66 15.04 -4.07
N MET A 43 42.61 15.09 -4.88
CA MET A 43 42.05 13.97 -5.66
C MET A 43 42.24 14.26 -7.15
N SER A 44 43.48 14.52 -7.55
CA SER A 44 43.82 14.52 -8.96
C SER A 44 44.69 13.31 -9.29
N GLY A 45 44.11 12.38 -10.06
CA GLY A 45 44.87 11.38 -10.79
C GLY A 45 44.58 9.92 -10.44
N GLN A 46 43.69 9.28 -11.20
CA GLN A 46 44.01 7.94 -11.70
C GLN A 46 43.21 7.59 -12.94
N SER A 47 43.94 7.48 -13.97
CA SER A 47 43.65 7.05 -15.32
C SER A 47 43.03 5.66 -15.42
N GLY A 48 42.26 5.46 -16.49
CA GLY A 48 41.51 4.26 -16.84
C GLY A 48 42.31 2.94 -16.77
N HIS A 49 41.65 1.97 -16.14
CA HIS A 49 42.05 0.58 -16.26
C HIS A 49 41.36 -0.02 -17.50
N ASP A 50 42.19 -0.32 -18.49
CA ASP A 50 41.87 -1.10 -19.68
C ASP A 50 41.62 -2.57 -19.27
N MET A 51 40.35 -3.00 -19.31
CA MET A 51 39.89 -4.36 -18.94
C MET A 51 40.07 -5.39 -20.07
N SER A 52 40.82 -5.10 -21.10
CA SER A 52 40.98 -6.00 -22.27
C SER A 52 42.10 -7.01 -22.18
N LYS A 53 42.84 -7.12 -21.03
CA LYS A 53 43.96 -8.03 -20.86
C LYS A 53 43.92 -8.83 -19.56
N MET A 54 42.90 -9.64 -19.35
CA MET A 54 42.97 -10.73 -18.38
C MET A 54 42.96 -12.09 -19.11
N PRO A 55 43.96 -12.96 -18.88
CA PRO A 55 44.03 -14.27 -19.53
C PRO A 55 42.97 -15.20 -18.89
N MET A 56 42.05 -15.69 -19.73
CA MET A 56 41.17 -16.82 -19.39
C MET A 56 42.00 -18.10 -19.27
N LYS A 57 42.35 -18.50 -18.07
CA LYS A 57 42.84 -19.85 -17.81
C LYS A 57 42.36 -20.29 -16.42
N ASP A 58 41.69 -21.46 -16.42
CA ASP A 58 41.25 -22.23 -15.26
C ASP A 58 39.93 -21.80 -14.58
N MET A 59 38.82 -22.04 -15.27
CA MET A 59 37.54 -22.30 -14.64
C MET A 59 37.19 -23.80 -14.76
N PRO A 60 36.84 -24.50 -13.68
CA PRO A 60 36.36 -25.87 -13.77
C PRO A 60 34.95 -25.86 -14.39
N ALA A 61 34.80 -26.63 -15.46
CA ALA A 61 33.51 -26.91 -16.07
C ALA A 61 32.78 -27.94 -15.17
N ASN A 62 31.82 -27.47 -14.37
CA ASN A 62 30.63 -28.15 -13.86
C ASN A 62 30.02 -27.30 -12.78
N GLY A 63 29.03 -26.49 -13.12
CA GLY A 63 28.18 -25.76 -12.22
C GLY A 63 26.85 -25.51 -12.94
N ASP A 64 25.80 -25.91 -12.34
CA ASP A 64 24.41 -25.89 -12.83
C ASP A 64 24.05 -24.62 -13.59
N LYS A 65 23.90 -24.75 -14.91
CA LYS A 65 23.43 -23.66 -15.78
C LYS A 65 22.00 -23.23 -15.46
N ASP A 66 21.26 -24.07 -14.76
CA ASP A 66 19.85 -23.80 -14.42
C ASP A 66 19.70 -22.83 -13.24
N ALA A 67 20.63 -22.87 -12.26
CA ALA A 67 20.59 -21.97 -11.11
C ALA A 67 20.97 -20.51 -11.45
N GLU A 68 21.89 -20.32 -12.41
CA GLU A 68 22.25 -18.96 -12.86
C GLU A 68 21.17 -18.33 -13.76
N ALA A 69 20.43 -19.15 -14.52
CA ALA A 69 19.30 -18.68 -15.32
C ALA A 69 18.12 -18.23 -14.45
N GLU A 70 17.81 -18.96 -13.38
CA GLU A 70 16.76 -18.57 -12.45
C GLU A 70 17.14 -17.31 -11.64
N ALA A 71 18.37 -17.20 -11.17
CA ALA A 71 18.85 -16.00 -10.47
C ALA A 71 18.87 -14.76 -11.39
N SER A 72 19.26 -14.93 -12.66
CA SER A 72 19.26 -13.86 -13.66
C SER A 72 17.85 -13.41 -14.01
N THR A 73 16.89 -14.33 -14.13
CA THR A 73 15.49 -14.02 -14.42
C THR A 73 14.83 -13.28 -13.24
N HIS A 74 15.17 -13.65 -12.00
CA HIS A 74 14.68 -12.94 -10.81
C HIS A 74 15.25 -11.52 -10.67
N VAL A 75 16.53 -11.30 -11.02
CA VAL A 75 17.15 -9.97 -10.99
C VAL A 75 16.57 -9.06 -12.08
N MET A 76 16.30 -9.59 -13.27
CA MET A 76 15.69 -8.81 -14.35
C MET A 76 14.22 -8.48 -14.08
N SER A 77 13.47 -9.40 -13.46
CA SER A 77 12.08 -9.14 -13.03
C SER A 77 11.98 -8.06 -11.96
N SER A 78 12.99 -7.91 -11.09
CA SER A 78 13.01 -6.85 -10.07
C SER A 78 13.36 -5.46 -10.63
N MET A 79 13.87 -5.36 -11.87
CA MET A 79 14.18 -4.10 -12.53
C MET A 79 13.05 -3.61 -13.47
N GLU A 80 12.08 -4.47 -13.81
CA GLU A 80 10.95 -4.13 -14.67
C GLU A 80 9.68 -3.69 -13.92
N GLY A 81 9.71 -3.65 -12.59
CA GLY A 81 8.51 -3.54 -11.77
C GLY A 81 8.12 -2.14 -11.30
N HIS A 82 8.24 -1.09 -12.12
CA HIS A 82 7.48 0.13 -11.84
C HIS A 82 6.11 0.00 -12.51
N ILE A 83 5.19 -0.65 -11.81
CA ILE A 83 3.77 -0.70 -12.22
C ILE A 83 3.26 0.74 -12.10
N ASP A 84 2.87 1.33 -13.23
CA ASP A 84 2.19 2.63 -13.22
C ASP A 84 0.77 2.42 -12.67
N MET A 85 0.58 2.77 -11.42
CA MET A 85 -0.68 2.65 -10.69
C MET A 85 -1.57 3.89 -10.87
N GLY A 86 -1.22 4.76 -11.82
CA GLY A 86 -1.93 6.01 -12.04
C GLY A 86 -1.74 7.03 -10.91
N PRO A 87 -2.37 8.22 -11.03
CA PRO A 87 -2.12 9.35 -10.14
C PRO A 87 -2.76 9.22 -8.75
N HIS A 88 -3.64 8.23 -8.55
CA HIS A 88 -4.43 8.06 -7.33
C HIS A 88 -3.93 6.94 -6.41
N MET A 89 -2.83 6.29 -6.75
CA MET A 89 -2.24 5.23 -5.93
C MET A 89 -0.74 5.45 -5.76
N LYS A 90 -0.27 5.32 -4.52
CA LYS A 90 1.13 5.34 -4.15
C LYS A 90 1.51 3.98 -3.58
N MET A 91 2.57 3.37 -4.11
CA MET A 91 3.11 2.10 -3.64
C MET A 91 4.39 2.31 -2.84
N THR A 92 4.67 1.41 -1.88
CA THR A 92 6.00 1.30 -1.30
C THR A 92 6.99 0.78 -2.34
N ALA A 93 8.28 1.10 -2.18
CA ALA A 93 9.32 0.46 -2.96
C ALA A 93 9.50 -1.01 -2.54
N LEU A 94 9.86 -1.87 -3.50
CA LEU A 94 10.40 -3.19 -3.16
C LEU A 94 11.84 -3.02 -2.65
N ARG A 95 12.21 -3.77 -1.61
CA ARG A 95 13.59 -3.86 -1.15
C ARG A 95 14.24 -5.19 -1.50
N GLN A 96 15.56 -5.25 -1.41
CA GLN A 96 16.28 -6.49 -1.58
C GLN A 96 15.85 -7.54 -0.52
N PRO A 97 15.71 -8.82 -0.92
CA PRO A 97 15.35 -9.90 0.00
C PRO A 97 16.39 -10.05 1.12
N LYS A 98 15.88 -10.36 2.32
CA LYS A 98 16.68 -10.74 3.49
C LYS A 98 16.38 -12.20 3.86
N PRO A 99 17.31 -12.92 4.50
CA PRO A 99 17.06 -14.26 5.00
C PRO A 99 15.80 -14.27 5.91
N GLY A 100 14.88 -15.19 5.64
CA GLY A 100 13.64 -15.34 6.39
C GLY A 100 12.42 -14.60 5.81
N ASP A 101 12.59 -13.67 4.88
CA ASP A 101 11.47 -12.89 4.30
C ASP A 101 10.42 -13.80 3.66
N ALA A 102 10.84 -14.71 2.79
CA ALA A 102 9.92 -15.62 2.11
C ALA A 102 9.14 -16.50 3.10
N ALA A 103 9.83 -17.04 4.10
CA ALA A 103 9.19 -17.88 5.14
C ALA A 103 8.16 -17.07 5.95
N ARG A 104 8.48 -15.81 6.30
CA ARG A 104 7.57 -14.94 7.02
C ARG A 104 6.36 -14.55 6.17
N ALA A 105 6.56 -14.19 4.90
CA ALA A 105 5.46 -13.88 4.00
C ALA A 105 4.55 -15.10 3.78
N GLN A 106 5.13 -16.29 3.64
CA GLN A 106 4.38 -17.54 3.55
C GLN A 106 3.56 -17.80 4.83
N GLN A 107 4.14 -17.61 6.01
CA GLN A 107 3.42 -17.75 7.28
C GLN A 107 2.21 -16.82 7.34
N VAL A 108 2.38 -15.54 6.98
CA VAL A 108 1.26 -14.58 6.95
C VAL A 108 0.17 -15.02 5.98
N ALA A 109 0.55 -15.50 4.78
CA ALA A 109 -0.41 -15.99 3.80
C ALA A 109 -1.18 -17.22 4.29
N GLU A 110 -0.53 -18.14 4.97
CA GLU A 110 -1.17 -19.34 5.57
C GLU A 110 -2.14 -18.96 6.71
N GLU A 111 -1.77 -18.01 7.56
CA GLU A 111 -2.64 -17.50 8.62
C GLU A 111 -3.83 -16.73 8.03
N ALA A 112 -3.59 -15.91 6.99
CA ALA A 112 -4.64 -15.23 6.24
C ALA A 112 -5.63 -16.23 5.60
N ARG A 113 -5.10 -17.31 5.01
CA ARG A 113 -5.92 -18.37 4.43
C ARG A 113 -6.82 -19.02 5.46
N LYS A 114 -6.26 -19.44 6.59
CA LYS A 114 -7.03 -20.03 7.70
C LYS A 114 -8.13 -19.10 8.21
N ALA A 115 -7.80 -17.81 8.36
CA ALA A 115 -8.75 -16.81 8.82
C ALA A 115 -9.88 -16.58 7.80
N ALA A 116 -9.56 -16.60 6.51
CA ALA A 116 -10.52 -16.32 5.44
C ALA A 116 -11.39 -17.54 5.08
N GLU A 117 -10.90 -18.77 5.22
CA GLU A 117 -11.62 -20.00 4.82
C GLU A 117 -13.03 -20.11 5.44
N LYS A 118 -13.24 -19.64 6.65
CA LYS A 118 -14.57 -19.64 7.29
C LYS A 118 -15.58 -18.70 6.65
N TYR A 119 -15.12 -17.78 5.80
CA TYR A 119 -15.94 -16.77 5.14
C TYR A 119 -16.17 -17.03 3.65
N VAL A 120 -15.98 -18.28 3.20
CA VAL A 120 -16.36 -18.69 1.84
C VAL A 120 -17.84 -18.42 1.59
N ASP A 121 -18.68 -18.64 2.59
CA ASP A 121 -20.04 -18.09 2.64
C ASP A 121 -19.97 -16.66 3.21
N TYR A 122 -20.19 -15.67 2.36
CA TYR A 122 -20.11 -14.26 2.74
C TYR A 122 -21.16 -13.85 3.80
N HIS A 123 -22.25 -14.60 3.93
CA HIS A 123 -23.23 -14.33 5.00
C HIS A 123 -22.61 -14.54 6.38
N THR A 124 -21.66 -15.47 6.51
CA THR A 124 -20.90 -15.65 7.76
C THR A 124 -20.08 -14.40 8.08
N ALA A 125 -19.45 -13.79 7.09
CA ALA A 125 -18.73 -12.53 7.28
C ALA A 125 -19.66 -11.41 7.76
N LEU A 126 -20.83 -11.27 7.12
CA LEU A 126 -21.82 -10.26 7.51
C LEU A 126 -22.34 -10.49 8.94
N ALA A 127 -22.59 -11.75 9.32
CA ALA A 127 -23.04 -12.13 10.65
C ALA A 127 -21.99 -11.84 11.73
N GLU A 128 -20.69 -11.94 11.39
CA GLU A 128 -19.56 -11.62 12.28
C GLU A 128 -19.13 -10.14 12.26
N GLY A 129 -19.95 -9.26 11.64
CA GLY A 129 -19.79 -7.81 11.72
C GLY A 129 -18.97 -7.18 10.61
N PHE A 130 -18.58 -7.94 9.59
CA PHE A 130 -18.05 -7.34 8.37
C PHE A 130 -19.16 -6.57 7.65
N LYS A 131 -18.80 -5.49 6.99
CA LYS A 131 -19.71 -4.66 6.21
C LYS A 131 -19.15 -4.41 4.83
N ILE A 132 -20.00 -4.50 3.82
CA ILE A 132 -19.60 -4.19 2.44
C ILE A 132 -19.29 -2.70 2.35
N PHE A 133 -18.10 -2.39 1.90
CA PHE A 133 -17.66 -1.02 1.69
C PHE A 133 -18.23 -0.49 0.38
N HIS A 134 -19.03 0.58 0.45
CA HIS A 134 -19.70 1.19 -0.71
C HIS A 134 -20.44 0.19 -1.62
N PRO A 135 -21.43 -0.57 -1.08
CA PRO A 135 -22.14 -1.58 -1.86
C PRO A 135 -22.92 -1.01 -3.05
N GLU A 136 -23.21 0.29 -3.03
CA GLU A 136 -23.92 1.03 -4.07
C GLU A 136 -23.02 1.35 -5.29
N ILE A 137 -21.70 1.25 -5.13
CA ILE A 137 -20.75 1.51 -6.21
C ILE A 137 -20.36 0.16 -6.85
N PRO A 138 -20.55 -0.03 -8.17
CA PRO A 138 -20.04 -1.21 -8.85
C PRO A 138 -18.51 -1.28 -8.76
N GLN A 139 -18.00 -2.38 -8.24
CA GLN A 139 -16.58 -2.64 -8.02
C GLN A 139 -16.21 -3.99 -8.63
N LYS A 140 -15.00 -4.14 -9.15
CA LYS A 140 -14.48 -5.44 -9.59
C LYS A 140 -14.22 -6.35 -8.39
N MET A 141 -13.71 -5.74 -7.31
CA MET A 141 -13.42 -6.39 -6.03
C MET A 141 -14.10 -5.64 -4.91
N TYR A 142 -14.95 -6.33 -4.16
CA TYR A 142 -15.69 -5.78 -3.03
C TYR A 142 -14.94 -6.05 -1.73
N HIS A 143 -14.77 -5.01 -0.93
CA HIS A 143 -14.19 -5.09 0.41
C HIS A 143 -15.28 -5.28 1.45
N PHE A 144 -15.26 -6.40 2.14
CA PHE A 144 -16.09 -6.61 3.33
C PHE A 144 -15.23 -6.28 4.54
N THR A 145 -15.43 -5.12 5.15
CA THR A 145 -14.55 -4.53 6.16
C THR A 145 -15.07 -4.77 7.57
N ASN A 146 -14.20 -5.24 8.46
CA ASN A 146 -14.43 -5.31 9.89
C ASN A 146 -13.71 -4.13 10.59
N TYR A 147 -14.49 -3.18 11.06
CA TYR A 147 -13.95 -1.96 11.67
C TYR A 147 -13.25 -2.21 13.01
N SER A 148 -13.61 -3.27 13.74
CA SER A 148 -12.90 -3.66 14.97
C SER A 148 -11.51 -4.17 14.64
N TYR A 149 -11.35 -4.98 13.58
CA TYR A 149 -10.05 -5.44 13.10
C TYR A 149 -9.21 -4.29 12.51
N ALA A 150 -9.86 -3.33 11.83
CA ALA A 150 -9.18 -2.11 11.39
C ALA A 150 -8.65 -1.27 12.56
N MET A 151 -9.38 -1.21 13.67
CA MET A 151 -8.93 -0.54 14.89
C MET A 151 -7.78 -1.30 15.54
N GLU A 152 -7.84 -2.63 15.66
CA GLU A 152 -6.76 -3.47 16.16
C GLU A 152 -5.48 -3.28 15.33
N ALA A 153 -5.61 -3.26 13.98
CA ALA A 153 -4.51 -3.09 13.05
C ALA A 153 -3.77 -1.75 13.22
N ALA A 154 -4.39 -0.74 13.83
CA ALA A 154 -3.71 0.52 14.14
C ALA A 154 -2.62 0.36 15.22
N PHE A 155 -2.69 -0.69 16.03
CA PHE A 155 -1.81 -0.93 17.18
C PHE A 155 -0.99 -2.21 17.05
N LYS A 156 -1.59 -3.26 16.47
CA LYS A 156 -1.00 -4.59 16.37
C LYS A 156 -1.31 -5.22 15.01
N PHE A 157 -0.31 -5.83 14.40
CA PHE A 157 -0.52 -6.68 13.24
C PHE A 157 -0.95 -8.07 13.69
N ASN A 158 -2.09 -8.53 13.19
CA ASN A 158 -2.63 -9.86 13.46
C ASN A 158 -3.13 -10.48 12.14
N PRO A 159 -2.39 -11.42 11.55
CA PRO A 159 -2.80 -12.07 10.31
C PRO A 159 -4.11 -12.86 10.39
N GLU A 160 -4.55 -13.26 11.59
CA GLU A 160 -5.85 -13.94 11.78
C GLU A 160 -7.04 -12.96 11.74
N HIS A 161 -6.77 -11.64 11.82
CA HIS A 161 -7.78 -10.58 11.79
C HIS A 161 -7.60 -9.67 10.58
N PRO A 162 -7.86 -10.15 9.35
CA PRO A 162 -7.79 -9.29 8.17
C PRO A 162 -8.79 -8.13 8.30
N THR A 163 -8.33 -6.94 7.98
CA THR A 163 -9.16 -5.72 8.04
C THR A 163 -10.35 -5.83 7.10
N SER A 164 -10.13 -6.43 5.93
CA SER A 164 -11.21 -6.74 4.99
C SER A 164 -11.02 -8.11 4.35
N LEU A 165 -12.14 -8.70 3.98
CA LEU A 165 -12.21 -9.85 3.08
C LEU A 165 -12.49 -9.32 1.67
N LEU A 166 -11.87 -9.93 0.68
CA LEU A 166 -11.96 -9.52 -0.71
C LEU A 166 -12.86 -10.50 -1.48
N TYR A 167 -13.89 -9.97 -2.14
CA TYR A 167 -14.84 -10.75 -2.88
C TYR A 167 -15.02 -10.24 -4.30
N GLU A 168 -15.18 -11.16 -5.25
CA GLU A 168 -15.74 -10.91 -6.57
C GLU A 168 -17.25 -11.11 -6.54
N LYS A 169 -18.00 -10.22 -7.17
CA LYS A 169 -19.46 -10.33 -7.28
C LYS A 169 -19.85 -11.15 -8.50
N HIS A 170 -20.67 -12.18 -8.29
CA HIS A 170 -21.22 -13.06 -9.34
C HIS A 170 -22.75 -13.03 -9.26
N GLY A 171 -23.39 -12.16 -10.04
CA GLY A 171 -24.82 -11.93 -9.93
C GLY A 171 -25.18 -11.32 -8.58
N ASP A 172 -25.99 -12.05 -7.79
CA ASP A 172 -26.38 -11.64 -6.43
C ASP A 172 -25.48 -12.25 -5.33
N ASP A 173 -24.49 -13.05 -5.72
CA ASP A 173 -23.60 -13.76 -4.83
C ASP A 173 -22.18 -13.16 -4.82
N TYR A 174 -21.35 -13.56 -3.83
CA TYR A 174 -20.00 -13.10 -3.65
C TYR A 174 -19.04 -14.27 -3.45
N LYS A 175 -18.00 -14.35 -4.29
CA LYS A 175 -16.95 -15.35 -4.20
C LYS A 175 -15.73 -14.76 -3.48
N LEU A 176 -15.33 -15.38 -2.38
CA LEU A 176 -14.10 -15.01 -1.67
C LEU A 176 -12.87 -15.25 -2.54
N ILE A 177 -12.02 -14.22 -2.67
CA ILE A 177 -10.78 -14.27 -3.45
C ILE A 177 -9.54 -13.95 -2.63
N GLY A 178 -9.68 -13.27 -1.50
CA GLY A 178 -8.53 -12.87 -0.69
C GLY A 178 -8.89 -12.13 0.58
N ALA A 179 -7.86 -11.50 1.14
CA ALA A 179 -7.96 -10.66 2.32
C ALA A 179 -7.10 -9.40 2.17
N MET A 180 -7.40 -8.37 2.95
CA MET A 180 -6.65 -7.12 3.00
C MET A 180 -6.25 -6.81 4.44
N TYR A 181 -5.02 -6.36 4.62
CA TYR A 181 -4.55 -5.80 5.88
C TYR A 181 -4.31 -4.31 5.74
N THR A 182 -4.47 -3.58 6.85
CA THR A 182 -4.19 -2.15 6.91
C THR A 182 -3.11 -1.83 7.92
N ALA A 183 -2.45 -0.69 7.72
CA ALA A 183 -1.51 -0.10 8.66
C ALA A 183 -1.71 1.42 8.70
N PRO A 184 -1.47 2.08 9.86
CA PRO A 184 -1.64 3.53 9.97
C PRO A 184 -0.89 4.29 8.88
N LYS A 185 -1.51 5.29 8.27
CA LYS A 185 -0.89 6.13 7.22
C LYS A 185 0.42 6.83 7.65
N ARG A 186 0.65 6.96 8.96
CA ARG A 186 1.90 7.53 9.51
C ARG A 186 3.07 6.54 9.56
N PHE A 187 2.85 5.27 9.22
CA PHE A 187 3.90 4.25 9.26
C PHE A 187 4.93 4.50 8.16
N SER A 188 6.20 4.34 8.54
CA SER A 188 7.31 4.28 7.58
C SER A 188 7.33 2.93 6.86
N GLU A 189 8.07 2.86 5.75
CA GLU A 189 8.28 1.61 5.03
C GLU A 189 8.92 0.54 5.93
N ASP A 190 9.84 0.89 6.84
CA ASP A 190 10.42 -0.06 7.80
C ASP A 190 9.35 -0.67 8.71
N GLN A 191 8.39 0.13 9.18
CA GLN A 191 7.29 -0.36 10.01
C GLN A 191 6.29 -1.24 9.23
N LEU A 192 6.15 -0.99 7.93
CA LEU A 192 5.37 -1.85 7.03
C LEU A 192 6.11 -3.16 6.76
N ASP A 193 7.43 -3.09 6.53
CA ASP A 193 8.32 -4.24 6.35
C ASP A 193 8.32 -5.19 7.57
N GLU A 194 8.22 -4.63 8.78
CA GLU A 194 8.06 -5.42 10.00
C GLU A 194 6.77 -6.24 10.00
N ARG A 195 5.70 -5.79 9.36
CA ARG A 195 4.45 -6.52 9.24
C ARG A 195 4.52 -7.60 8.17
N ILE A 196 4.84 -7.20 6.95
CA ILE A 196 5.00 -8.10 5.80
C ILE A 196 6.20 -7.62 4.98
N PRO A 197 7.18 -8.51 4.67
CA PRO A 197 8.40 -8.12 4.00
C PRO A 197 8.19 -7.40 2.68
N LEU A 198 8.75 -6.20 2.54
CA LEU A 198 8.70 -5.40 1.31
C LEU A 198 9.52 -6.00 0.16
N SER A 199 10.25 -7.08 0.39
CA SER A 199 10.90 -7.87 -0.67
C SER A 199 9.92 -8.82 -1.37
N VAL A 200 8.72 -9.00 -0.82
CA VAL A 200 7.71 -9.95 -1.33
C VAL A 200 6.45 -9.26 -1.80
N THR A 201 6.07 -8.16 -1.14
CA THR A 201 4.84 -7.43 -1.47
C THR A 201 5.04 -5.92 -1.34
N GLN A 202 4.12 -5.16 -1.92
CA GLN A 202 4.08 -3.70 -1.80
C GLN A 202 2.80 -3.31 -1.10
N TRP A 203 2.92 -2.36 -0.16
CA TRP A 203 1.78 -1.67 0.41
C TRP A 203 1.40 -0.50 -0.47
N HIS A 204 0.11 -0.17 -0.51
CA HIS A 204 -0.39 0.98 -1.25
C HIS A 204 -1.21 1.93 -0.38
N GLU A 205 -1.24 3.20 -0.78
CA GLU A 205 -2.14 4.23 -0.27
C GLU A 205 -2.91 4.85 -1.43
N HIS A 206 -4.16 5.19 -1.19
CA HIS A 206 -4.90 6.04 -2.11
C HIS A 206 -4.58 7.50 -1.85
N VAL A 207 -4.14 8.18 -2.90
CA VAL A 207 -3.67 9.57 -2.85
C VAL A 207 -4.42 10.45 -3.84
N ASN A 208 -4.25 11.77 -3.72
CA ASN A 208 -4.77 12.76 -4.67
C ASN A 208 -6.27 12.67 -4.93
N PHE A 209 -7.05 12.37 -3.89
CA PHE A 209 -8.49 12.22 -4.02
C PHE A 209 -9.18 13.59 -4.05
N CYS A 210 -9.92 13.88 -5.11
CA CYS A 210 -10.81 15.02 -5.18
C CYS A 210 -12.26 14.60 -4.90
N ALA A 211 -12.80 15.00 -3.75
CA ALA A 211 -14.20 14.78 -3.43
C ALA A 211 -15.08 15.78 -4.20
N PRO A 212 -16.13 15.35 -4.90
CA PRO A 212 -17.03 16.24 -5.60
C PRO A 212 -17.85 17.09 -4.63
N PRO A 213 -18.31 18.28 -5.03
CA PRO A 213 -19.33 19.02 -4.30
C PRO A 213 -20.64 18.21 -4.23
N ALA A 214 -21.49 18.56 -3.26
CA ALA A 214 -22.65 17.74 -2.90
C ALA A 214 -23.63 17.47 -4.06
N ASP A 215 -23.79 18.43 -4.95
CA ASP A 215 -24.66 18.37 -6.12
C ASP A 215 -24.07 17.55 -7.30
N ARG A 216 -22.74 17.32 -7.29
CA ARG A 216 -22.00 16.57 -8.32
C ARG A 216 -21.62 15.13 -7.90
N ARG A 217 -22.04 14.66 -6.72
CA ARG A 217 -21.68 13.32 -6.21
C ARG A 217 -21.98 12.15 -7.14
N LYS A 218 -22.99 12.29 -7.98
CA LYS A 218 -23.36 11.28 -8.98
C LYS A 218 -22.27 11.07 -10.03
N GLU A 219 -21.40 12.03 -10.24
CA GLU A 219 -20.30 11.94 -11.19
C GLU A 219 -19.25 10.90 -10.82
N LEU A 220 -19.14 10.53 -9.53
CA LEU A 220 -18.30 9.40 -9.11
C LEU A 220 -18.65 8.07 -9.79
N LEU A 221 -19.88 7.95 -10.28
CA LEU A 221 -20.40 6.74 -10.94
C LEU A 221 -20.34 6.84 -12.47
N ALA A 222 -19.83 7.95 -13.02
CA ALA A 222 -19.69 8.13 -14.46
C ALA A 222 -18.65 7.13 -15.02
N PRO A 223 -18.76 6.74 -16.30
CA PRO A 223 -17.76 5.89 -16.95
C PRO A 223 -16.36 6.51 -16.96
N HIS A 224 -16.27 7.85 -17.08
CA HIS A 224 -15.04 8.64 -17.04
C HIS A 224 -15.25 9.80 -16.05
N PRO A 225 -15.11 9.54 -14.74
CA PRO A 225 -15.37 10.56 -13.74
C PRO A 225 -14.25 11.63 -13.74
N GLU A 226 -14.60 12.85 -13.36
CA GLU A 226 -13.59 13.87 -13.04
C GLU A 226 -13.09 13.72 -11.60
N PHE A 227 -13.97 13.28 -10.68
CA PHE A 227 -13.74 13.15 -9.24
C PHE A 227 -13.52 11.71 -8.81
N GLY A 228 -12.90 11.55 -7.63
CA GLY A 228 -12.75 10.25 -6.99
C GLY A 228 -11.46 9.52 -7.40
N LEU A 229 -11.36 8.25 -6.99
CA LEU A 229 -10.16 7.43 -7.23
C LEU A 229 -9.95 7.05 -8.70
N ARG A 230 -11.00 7.13 -9.52
CA ARG A 230 -10.95 6.93 -10.97
C ARG A 230 -11.03 8.25 -11.73
N GLY A 231 -10.96 9.36 -11.01
CA GLY A 231 -11.13 10.69 -11.57
C GLY A 231 -9.91 11.16 -12.34
N SER A 232 -10.13 12.10 -13.26
CA SER A 232 -9.03 12.77 -13.96
C SER A 232 -8.36 13.87 -13.12
N ILE A 233 -9.01 14.33 -12.05
CA ILE A 233 -8.50 15.39 -11.18
C ILE A 233 -7.59 14.77 -10.12
N ALA A 234 -6.28 15.05 -10.24
CA ALA A 234 -5.24 14.50 -9.37
C ALA A 234 -4.38 15.57 -8.67
N THR A 235 -4.71 16.85 -8.80
CA THR A 235 -4.01 17.93 -8.11
C THR A 235 -4.96 18.80 -7.31
N GLN A 236 -4.44 19.47 -6.31
CA GLN A 236 -5.24 20.38 -5.48
C GLN A 236 -5.81 21.52 -6.32
N GLU A 237 -5.00 22.13 -7.18
CA GLU A 237 -5.40 23.27 -8.00
C GLU A 237 -6.56 22.91 -8.93
N ALA A 238 -6.51 21.73 -9.57
CA ALA A 238 -7.58 21.26 -10.43
C ALA A 238 -8.85 20.94 -9.63
N CYS A 239 -8.69 20.38 -8.43
CA CYS A 239 -9.80 20.06 -7.54
C CYS A 239 -10.51 21.34 -7.06
N ASP A 240 -9.75 22.35 -6.64
CA ASP A 240 -10.28 23.63 -6.21
C ASP A 240 -11.00 24.35 -7.36
N ALA A 241 -10.42 24.32 -8.57
CA ALA A 241 -11.04 24.89 -9.77
C ALA A 241 -12.36 24.20 -10.15
N ALA A 242 -12.48 22.90 -9.88
CA ALA A 242 -13.72 22.13 -10.09
C ALA A 242 -14.73 22.27 -8.94
N GLY A 243 -14.42 23.03 -7.86
CA GLY A 243 -15.26 23.23 -6.70
C GLY A 243 -15.30 22.02 -5.77
N GLY A 244 -14.34 21.10 -5.88
CA GLY A 244 -14.20 19.91 -5.05
C GLY A 244 -13.47 20.18 -3.73
N THR A 245 -13.26 19.11 -2.98
CA THR A 245 -12.41 19.12 -1.79
C THR A 245 -11.26 18.13 -1.98
N PHE A 246 -10.02 18.64 -1.95
CA PHE A 246 -8.84 17.83 -2.17
C PHE A 246 -8.37 17.14 -0.88
N HIS A 247 -8.05 15.85 -1.00
CA HIS A 247 -7.49 15.04 0.06
C HIS A 247 -6.18 14.42 -0.45
N PRO A 248 -5.01 14.86 0.05
CA PRO A 248 -3.70 14.32 -0.38
C PRO A 248 -3.58 12.81 -0.15
N VAL A 249 -4.13 12.30 0.93
CA VAL A 249 -4.18 10.88 1.27
C VAL A 249 -5.53 10.57 1.88
N ILE A 250 -6.19 9.54 1.37
CA ILE A 250 -7.37 8.95 2.00
C ILE A 250 -7.04 7.52 2.45
N PHE A 251 -7.74 7.06 3.48
CA PHE A 251 -7.54 5.75 4.11
C PHE A 251 -6.15 5.59 4.76
N ASN A 252 -5.80 4.35 5.06
CA ASN A 252 -4.54 3.90 5.65
C ASN A 252 -3.73 3.17 4.57
N TRP A 253 -2.48 2.80 4.87
CA TRP A 253 -1.75 1.81 4.09
C TRP A 253 -2.54 0.51 3.99
N MET A 254 -2.56 -0.09 2.81
CA MET A 254 -3.26 -1.34 2.50
C MET A 254 -2.33 -2.30 1.76
N VAL A 255 -2.56 -3.60 2.00
CA VAL A 255 -1.93 -4.68 1.25
C VAL A 255 -2.91 -5.81 1.06
N HIS A 256 -3.02 -6.30 -0.16
CA HIS A 256 -3.87 -7.44 -0.49
C HIS A 256 -3.05 -8.73 -0.45
N VAL A 257 -3.69 -9.80 -0.01
CA VAL A 257 -3.18 -11.16 -0.07
C VAL A 257 -4.24 -12.08 -0.68
N TYR A 258 -3.81 -12.91 -1.63
CA TYR A 258 -4.68 -13.86 -2.32
C TYR A 258 -4.27 -15.29 -1.93
N PRO A 259 -4.57 -15.72 -0.69
CA PRO A 259 -3.96 -16.89 -0.07
C PRO A 259 -4.47 -18.21 -0.63
N PHE A 260 -5.42 -18.17 -1.55
CA PHE A 260 -5.96 -19.34 -2.27
C PHE A 260 -5.21 -19.62 -3.57
N GLU A 261 -4.30 -18.71 -3.98
CA GLU A 261 -3.44 -18.88 -5.14
C GLU A 261 -2.32 -19.89 -4.87
N LYS A 262 -1.83 -20.53 -5.94
CA LYS A 262 -0.82 -21.60 -5.83
C LYS A 262 0.60 -21.06 -5.85
N ASN A 263 0.83 -19.98 -6.60
CA ASN A 263 2.16 -19.39 -6.78
C ASN A 263 2.36 -18.24 -5.79
N ALA A 264 3.53 -18.15 -5.19
CA ALA A 264 3.85 -17.07 -4.25
C ALA A 264 3.72 -15.67 -4.88
N ALA A 265 4.06 -15.51 -6.16
CA ALA A 265 3.89 -14.26 -6.89
C ALA A 265 2.40 -13.87 -7.01
N ASP A 266 1.51 -14.83 -7.25
CA ASP A 266 0.06 -14.59 -7.35
C ASP A 266 -0.56 -14.28 -5.98
N VAL A 267 -0.03 -14.92 -4.91
CA VAL A 267 -0.45 -14.66 -3.52
C VAL A 267 -0.25 -13.20 -3.13
N TRP A 268 0.83 -12.58 -3.59
CA TRP A 268 1.21 -11.21 -3.26
C TRP A 268 1.19 -10.26 -4.48
N SER A 269 0.36 -10.56 -5.47
CA SER A 269 0.31 -9.81 -6.72
C SER A 269 -0.06 -8.33 -6.49
N ALA A 270 0.87 -7.44 -6.81
CA ALA A 270 0.65 -6.01 -6.80
C ALA A 270 -0.29 -5.57 -7.93
N GLU A 271 -0.24 -6.23 -9.09
CA GLU A 271 -1.13 -5.93 -10.23
C GLU A 271 -2.60 -6.13 -9.90
N ARG A 272 -2.93 -7.15 -9.10
CA ARG A 272 -4.31 -7.41 -8.67
C ARG A 272 -4.81 -6.36 -7.67
N GLN A 273 -3.92 -5.63 -7.00
CA GLN A 273 -4.30 -4.51 -6.13
C GLN A 273 -4.80 -3.31 -6.96
N HIS A 274 -4.48 -3.28 -8.25
CA HIS A 274 -4.93 -2.26 -9.20
C HIS A 274 -6.40 -2.40 -9.60
N GLY A 275 -6.99 -3.57 -9.44
CA GLY A 275 -8.37 -3.85 -9.87
C GLY A 275 -9.44 -2.98 -9.21
N ASP A 276 -9.11 -2.21 -8.19
CA ASP A 276 -10.04 -1.32 -7.49
C ASP A 276 -10.21 0.04 -8.19
N THR A 277 -9.32 0.39 -9.13
CA THR A 277 -9.29 1.74 -9.74
C THR A 277 -9.68 1.78 -11.21
N ASP A 278 -9.80 0.63 -11.90
CA ASP A 278 -10.19 0.55 -13.32
C ASP A 278 -11.72 0.38 -13.54
#